data_b65a4934de5da951d8c4cc4e479c10d2
#
_entry.id   b65a4934de5da951d8c4cc4e479c10d2
#
_cell.length_a   1.000
_cell.length_b   1.000
_cell.length_c   1.000
_cell.angle_alpha   90.00
_cell.angle_beta   90.00
_cell.angle_gamma   90.00
#
_symmetry.space_group_name_H-M   'P 1'
#
loop_
_entity.id
_entity.type
_entity.pdbx_description
1 polymer ?
#
loop_
_entity_poly.entity_id
_entity_poly.type
_entity_poly.pdbx_seq_one_letter_code
_entity_poly.pdbx_strand_id
1 'polypeptide(L)'
;MRFRNLFVGTAVIIAAIFSASPSLAQTGGNRFGVWDNATDPNNVMTYEPFEKGGSRLTVSNPSKPGSEWSYETFFDGKFRPVAGQKNSETAVEIINDKSIRIYNKRDGVVYQVVINTLSDDDNKISNEYIRMDKDGKITGVTHVTYIRRKK
;
A
#
# COMPACT_ATOMS: atom_id res chain seq x y z
N MET A 1 50.09 -39.51 -43.46
CA MET A 1 49.06 -38.50 -43.37
C MET A 1 48.33 -38.59 -42.03
N ARG A 2 48.54 -37.67 -41.11
CA ARG A 2 47.88 -37.67 -39.77
C ARG A 2 46.87 -36.54 -39.74
N PHE A 3 45.57 -36.84 -39.63
CA PHE A 3 44.52 -35.88 -39.41
C PHE A 3 44.43 -35.52 -37.91
N ARG A 4 44.65 -34.26 -37.56
CA ARG A 4 44.40 -33.70 -36.22
C ARG A 4 42.98 -33.19 -36.16
N ASN A 5 42.14 -33.86 -35.35
CA ASN A 5 40.80 -33.35 -35.05
C ASN A 5 40.91 -32.21 -34.03
N LEU A 6 40.45 -31.03 -34.44
CA LEU A 6 40.34 -29.85 -33.59
C LEU A 6 38.92 -29.86 -32.96
N PHE A 7 38.82 -30.11 -31.65
CA PHE A 7 37.58 -29.93 -30.91
C PHE A 7 37.46 -28.47 -30.52
N VAL A 8 36.46 -27.76 -31.11
CA VAL A 8 36.06 -26.44 -30.68
C VAL A 8 34.97 -26.62 -29.61
N GLY A 9 35.31 -26.37 -28.36
CA GLY A 9 34.35 -26.36 -27.26
C GLY A 9 33.62 -25.03 -27.20
N THR A 10 32.32 -25.05 -27.47
CA THR A 10 31.45 -23.89 -27.31
C THR A 10 31.05 -23.75 -25.83
N ALA A 11 31.59 -22.76 -25.14
CA ALA A 11 31.17 -22.43 -23.77
C ALA A 11 29.83 -21.66 -23.82
N VAL A 12 28.78 -22.28 -23.33
CA VAL A 12 27.48 -21.63 -23.13
C VAL A 12 27.53 -20.90 -21.79
N ILE A 13 27.56 -19.56 -21.84
CA ILE A 13 27.42 -18.72 -20.66
C ILE A 13 25.96 -18.57 -20.38
N ILE A 14 25.44 -19.23 -19.35
CA ILE A 14 24.08 -19.03 -18.83
C ILE A 14 24.13 -17.78 -17.93
N ALA A 15 23.67 -16.66 -18.45
CA ALA A 15 23.44 -15.45 -17.64
C ALA A 15 22.19 -15.68 -16.78
N ALA A 16 22.37 -15.92 -15.49
CA ALA A 16 21.28 -15.95 -14.52
C ALA A 16 20.77 -14.52 -14.32
N ILE A 17 19.60 -14.20 -14.88
CA ILE A 17 18.90 -12.96 -14.62
C ILE A 17 18.29 -13.08 -13.23
N PHE A 18 18.97 -12.53 -12.22
CA PHE A 18 18.39 -12.31 -10.90
C PHE A 18 17.35 -11.20 -11.01
N SER A 19 16.09 -11.57 -11.20
CA SER A 19 14.97 -10.67 -10.97
C SER A 19 14.93 -10.36 -9.47
N ALA A 20 15.46 -9.23 -9.05
CA ALA A 20 15.28 -8.71 -7.71
C ALA A 20 13.79 -8.43 -7.52
N SER A 21 13.06 -9.37 -6.91
CA SER A 21 11.70 -9.09 -6.44
C SER A 21 11.79 -7.95 -5.43
N PRO A 22 10.97 -6.89 -5.54
CA PRO A 22 10.96 -5.83 -4.54
C PRO A 22 10.74 -6.46 -3.17
N SER A 23 11.62 -6.15 -2.22
CA SER A 23 11.52 -6.74 -0.89
C SER A 23 10.23 -6.21 -0.23
N LEU A 24 9.49 -7.07 0.45
CA LEU A 24 8.29 -6.72 1.22
C LEU A 24 8.52 -5.57 2.21
N ALA A 25 9.74 -5.36 2.65
CA ALA A 25 10.15 -4.24 3.50
C ALA A 25 9.98 -2.86 2.82
N GLN A 26 10.08 -2.78 1.49
CA GLN A 26 9.95 -1.51 0.76
C GLN A 26 8.50 -1.09 0.49
N THR A 27 7.54 -2.03 0.52
CA THR A 27 6.18 -1.74 0.08
C THR A 27 5.18 -1.53 1.21
N GLY A 28 5.23 -2.35 2.24
CA GLY A 28 4.22 -2.28 3.31
C GLY A 28 4.75 -2.66 4.68
N GLY A 29 5.87 -3.39 4.76
CA GLY A 29 6.40 -3.94 6.00
C GLY A 29 6.66 -2.91 7.09
N ASN A 30 7.16 -1.74 6.72
CA ASN A 30 7.41 -0.66 7.67
C ASN A 30 6.11 0.02 8.18
N ARG A 31 4.96 -0.26 7.57
CA ARG A 31 3.65 0.22 8.04
C ARG A 31 2.95 -0.72 9.00
N PHE A 32 3.37 -1.98 9.10
CA PHE A 32 2.69 -2.95 9.96
C PHE A 32 2.68 -2.50 11.41
N GLY A 33 1.51 -2.62 12.04
CA GLY A 33 1.25 -2.22 13.41
C GLY A 33 0.01 -1.36 13.56
N VAL A 34 -0.16 -0.83 14.76
CA VAL A 34 -1.31 0.01 15.15
C VAL A 34 -0.89 1.47 15.16
N TRP A 35 -1.76 2.32 14.65
CA TRP A 35 -1.53 3.74 14.46
C TRP A 35 -2.70 4.54 15.02
N ASP A 36 -2.42 5.38 15.98
CA ASP A 36 -3.39 6.26 16.61
C ASP A 36 -3.44 7.61 15.87
N ASN A 37 -4.63 8.07 15.53
CA ASN A 37 -4.80 9.41 15.01
C ASN A 37 -4.41 10.44 16.07
N ALA A 38 -3.55 11.38 15.71
CA ALA A 38 -2.97 12.35 16.65
C ALA A 38 -4.00 13.30 17.29
N THR A 39 -5.16 13.47 16.66
CA THR A 39 -6.20 14.43 17.08
C THR A 39 -7.56 13.79 17.37
N ASP A 40 -7.76 12.53 16.98
CA ASP A 40 -9.02 11.80 17.16
C ASP A 40 -8.78 10.40 17.71
N PRO A 41 -8.94 10.14 19.00
CA PRO A 41 -8.72 8.83 19.62
C PRO A 41 -9.73 7.76 19.14
N ASN A 42 -10.78 8.17 18.44
CA ASN A 42 -11.79 7.27 17.87
C ASN A 42 -11.45 6.83 16.43
N ASN A 43 -10.27 7.14 15.94
CA ASN A 43 -9.82 6.78 14.60
C ASN A 43 -8.45 6.08 14.69
N VAL A 44 -8.48 4.76 14.66
CA VAL A 44 -7.30 3.91 14.76
C VAL A 44 -7.11 3.14 13.46
N MET A 45 -5.91 3.17 12.89
CA MET A 45 -5.52 2.35 11.75
C MET A 45 -4.68 1.16 12.22
N THR A 46 -4.93 -0.01 11.65
CA THR A 46 -4.08 -1.20 11.84
C THR A 46 -3.66 -1.73 10.48
N TYR A 47 -2.35 -1.83 10.26
CA TYR A 47 -1.78 -2.49 9.10
C TYR A 47 -1.27 -3.87 9.49
N GLU A 48 -1.69 -4.88 8.73
CA GLU A 48 -1.30 -6.27 8.92
C GLU A 48 -0.82 -6.89 7.59
N PRO A 49 0.09 -7.88 7.65
CA PRO A 49 0.40 -8.68 6.47
C PRO A 49 -0.87 -9.38 5.95
N PHE A 50 -1.01 -9.43 4.63
CA PHE A 50 -2.08 -10.15 3.95
C PHE A 50 -1.48 -10.95 2.80
N GLU A 51 -1.68 -12.27 2.83
CA GLU A 51 -1.09 -13.22 1.87
C GLU A 51 0.40 -12.94 1.57
N LYS A 52 0.91 -13.45 0.45
CA LYS A 52 2.30 -13.19 0.05
C LYS A 52 2.40 -11.84 -0.67
N GLY A 53 2.95 -10.84 0.03
CA GLY A 53 3.25 -9.52 -0.54
C GLY A 53 2.14 -8.50 -0.44
N GLY A 54 1.02 -8.85 0.17
CA GLY A 54 -0.09 -7.94 0.42
C GLY A 54 -0.10 -7.32 1.81
N SER A 55 -1.01 -6.39 1.99
CA SER A 55 -1.33 -5.75 3.27
C SER A 55 -2.84 -5.61 3.40
N ARG A 56 -3.33 -5.77 4.64
CA ARG A 56 -4.68 -5.37 5.04
C ARG A 56 -4.58 -4.13 5.89
N LEU A 57 -5.34 -3.10 5.53
CA LEU A 57 -5.62 -1.96 6.42
C LEU A 57 -6.99 -2.14 7.03
N THR A 58 -7.08 -2.03 8.35
CA THR A 58 -8.33 -1.91 9.10
C THR A 58 -8.40 -0.53 9.75
N VAL A 59 -9.53 0.15 9.63
CA VAL A 59 -9.83 1.37 10.38
C VAL A 59 -10.93 1.05 11.37
N SER A 60 -10.70 1.38 12.62
CA SER A 60 -11.62 1.10 13.72
C SER A 60 -11.91 2.34 14.54
N ASN A 61 -13.08 2.33 15.18
CA ASN A 61 -13.48 3.32 16.17
C ASN A 61 -13.68 2.62 17.51
N PRO A 62 -12.76 2.80 18.49
CA PRO A 62 -12.88 2.13 19.80
C PRO A 62 -14.17 2.43 20.55
N SER A 63 -14.79 3.59 20.29
CA SER A 63 -16.09 3.97 20.89
C SER A 63 -17.30 3.37 20.18
N LYS A 64 -17.12 2.70 19.02
CA LYS A 64 -18.18 2.10 18.22
C LYS A 64 -17.78 0.74 17.68
N PRO A 65 -17.65 -0.27 18.54
CA PRO A 65 -17.33 -1.65 18.11
C PRO A 65 -18.31 -2.12 17.02
N GLY A 66 -17.81 -2.81 15.99
CA GLY A 66 -18.60 -3.29 14.85
C GLY A 66 -18.79 -2.27 13.74
N SER A 67 -18.18 -1.08 13.83
CA SER A 67 -18.16 -0.07 12.75
C SER A 67 -16.87 -0.11 11.93
N GLU A 68 -16.06 -1.13 12.11
CA GLU A 68 -14.78 -1.30 11.43
C GLU A 68 -15.00 -1.50 9.93
N TRP A 69 -14.06 -0.97 9.17
CA TRP A 69 -13.96 -1.24 7.75
C TRP A 69 -12.52 -1.56 7.38
N SER A 70 -12.34 -2.36 6.33
CA SER A 70 -11.01 -2.76 5.91
C SER A 70 -10.91 -2.96 4.40
N TYR A 71 -9.70 -2.85 3.88
CA TYR A 71 -9.38 -3.26 2.52
C TYR A 71 -8.05 -4.01 2.47
N GLU A 72 -7.89 -4.78 1.41
CA GLU A 72 -6.69 -5.54 1.11
C GLU A 72 -6.04 -4.97 -0.14
N THR A 73 -4.71 -4.99 -0.19
CA THR A 73 -3.96 -4.50 -1.34
C THR A 73 -2.69 -5.31 -1.57
N PHE A 74 -2.31 -5.43 -2.84
CA PHE A 74 -0.99 -5.89 -3.27
C PHE A 74 -0.16 -4.75 -3.87
N PHE A 75 -0.57 -3.50 -3.66
CA PHE A 75 0.06 -2.27 -4.16
C PHE A 75 0.15 -2.21 -5.70
N ASP A 76 -0.75 -2.87 -6.39
CA ASP A 76 -0.77 -3.08 -7.85
C ASP A 76 -1.73 -2.15 -8.59
N GLY A 77 -2.30 -1.16 -7.90
CA GLY A 77 -3.25 -0.18 -8.46
C GLY A 77 -4.62 -0.74 -8.81
N LYS A 78 -4.93 -1.99 -8.47
CA LYS A 78 -6.24 -2.58 -8.77
C LYS A 78 -7.25 -2.28 -7.69
N PHE A 79 -8.44 -1.87 -8.10
CA PHE A 79 -9.57 -1.67 -7.20
C PHE A 79 -10.04 -3.00 -6.59
N ARG A 80 -10.22 -3.00 -5.26
CA ARG A 80 -10.73 -4.12 -4.47
C ARG A 80 -11.82 -3.63 -3.53
N PRO A 81 -12.82 -4.49 -3.21
CA PRO A 81 -13.90 -4.11 -2.30
C PRO A 81 -13.39 -3.70 -0.92
N VAL A 82 -14.09 -2.76 -0.30
CA VAL A 82 -13.89 -2.36 1.09
C VAL A 82 -14.90 -3.09 1.95
N ALA A 83 -14.44 -3.98 2.82
CA ALA A 83 -15.30 -4.65 3.79
C ALA A 83 -15.84 -3.62 4.80
N GLY A 84 -17.11 -3.73 5.17
CA GLY A 84 -17.78 -2.79 6.08
C GLY A 84 -18.27 -1.49 5.40
N GLN A 85 -18.05 -1.31 4.08
CA GLN A 85 -18.54 -0.15 3.33
C GLN A 85 -19.22 -0.57 2.04
N LYS A 86 -20.52 -0.31 1.94
CA LYS A 86 -21.31 -0.66 0.75
C LYS A 86 -20.82 0.11 -0.48
N ASN A 87 -20.74 -0.58 -1.63
CA ASN A 87 -20.38 -0.03 -2.95
C ASN A 87 -19.04 0.74 -2.96
N SER A 88 -18.13 0.41 -2.04
CA SER A 88 -16.84 1.06 -1.92
C SER A 88 -15.73 0.13 -2.37
N GLU A 89 -14.76 0.69 -3.09
CA GLU A 89 -13.55 0.01 -3.54
C GLU A 89 -12.34 0.90 -3.33
N THR A 90 -11.19 0.28 -3.09
CA THR A 90 -9.91 0.98 -2.90
C THR A 90 -8.85 0.38 -3.79
N ALA A 91 -8.03 1.23 -4.40
CA ALA A 91 -6.82 0.85 -5.12
C ALA A 91 -5.61 1.54 -4.47
N VAL A 92 -4.49 0.85 -4.38
CA VAL A 92 -3.25 1.37 -3.78
C VAL A 92 -2.08 1.17 -4.71
N GLU A 93 -1.28 2.22 -4.88
CA GLU A 93 -0.07 2.22 -5.68
C GLU A 93 1.12 2.74 -4.88
N ILE A 94 2.31 2.23 -5.17
CA ILE A 94 3.56 2.75 -4.61
C ILE A 94 3.98 3.98 -5.40
N ILE A 95 4.28 5.09 -4.70
CA ILE A 95 4.93 6.26 -5.27
C ILE A 95 6.45 6.13 -5.13
N ASN A 96 6.90 5.79 -3.92
CA ASN A 96 8.29 5.53 -3.57
C ASN A 96 8.35 4.66 -2.30
N ASP A 97 9.53 4.45 -1.74
CA ASP A 97 9.76 3.60 -0.54
C ASP A 97 9.05 4.09 0.73
N LYS A 98 8.66 5.37 0.80
CA LYS A 98 7.97 5.97 1.95
C LYS A 98 6.53 6.39 1.66
N SER A 99 6.12 6.47 0.41
CA SER A 99 4.83 7.04 0.04
C SER A 99 4.03 6.08 -0.84
N ILE A 100 2.75 5.98 -0.53
CA ILE A 100 1.74 5.28 -1.34
C ILE A 100 0.61 6.23 -1.72
N ARG A 101 -0.03 5.96 -2.83
CA ARG A 101 -1.23 6.65 -3.29
C ARG A 101 -2.41 5.70 -3.21
N ILE A 102 -3.49 6.17 -2.60
CA ILE A 102 -4.71 5.39 -2.37
C ILE A 102 -5.84 6.10 -3.09
N TYR A 103 -6.57 5.37 -3.94
CA TYR A 103 -7.77 5.84 -4.59
C TYR A 103 -8.98 5.21 -3.91
N ASN A 104 -9.91 6.03 -3.44
CA ASN A 104 -11.18 5.58 -2.88
C ASN A 104 -12.31 5.87 -3.87
N LYS A 105 -13.04 4.80 -4.23
CA LYS A 105 -14.15 4.82 -5.16
C LYS A 105 -15.43 4.40 -4.45
N ARG A 106 -16.55 5.08 -4.74
CA ARG A 106 -17.88 4.70 -4.27
C ARG A 106 -18.87 4.81 -5.43
N ASP A 107 -19.75 3.83 -5.55
CA ASP A 107 -20.73 3.75 -6.64
C ASP A 107 -20.10 3.96 -8.03
N GLY A 108 -18.89 3.42 -8.24
CA GLY A 108 -18.14 3.52 -9.49
C GLY A 108 -17.36 4.83 -9.70
N VAL A 109 -17.49 5.82 -8.81
CA VAL A 109 -16.82 7.13 -8.93
C VAL A 109 -15.71 7.29 -7.91
N VAL A 110 -14.51 7.70 -8.38
CA VAL A 110 -13.41 8.07 -7.48
C VAL A 110 -13.75 9.43 -6.84
N TYR A 111 -13.92 9.43 -5.53
CA TYR A 111 -14.28 10.62 -4.78
C TYR A 111 -13.14 11.17 -3.92
N GLN A 112 -12.07 10.39 -3.75
CA GLN A 112 -10.94 10.77 -2.91
C GLN A 112 -9.66 10.10 -3.36
N VAL A 113 -8.57 10.85 -3.33
CA VAL A 113 -7.19 10.33 -3.38
C VAL A 113 -6.52 10.63 -2.05
N VAL A 114 -5.77 9.67 -1.53
CA VAL A 114 -4.96 9.86 -0.32
C VAL A 114 -3.50 9.66 -0.66
N ILE A 115 -2.66 10.62 -0.30
CA ILE A 115 -1.21 10.44 -0.26
C ILE A 115 -0.84 10.08 1.17
N ASN A 116 -0.35 8.86 1.36
CA ASN A 116 0.06 8.35 2.66
C ASN A 116 1.58 8.27 2.69
N THR A 117 2.21 9.05 3.56
CA THR A 117 3.66 9.14 3.68
C THR A 117 4.11 8.71 5.06
N LEU A 118 5.01 7.73 5.10
CA LEU A 118 5.68 7.26 6.30
C LEU A 118 6.90 8.13 6.59
N SER A 119 7.09 8.56 7.82
CA SER A 119 8.28 9.32 8.26
C SER A 119 9.56 8.47 8.18
N ASP A 120 10.72 9.11 8.16
CA ASP A 120 12.01 8.43 8.06
C ASP A 120 12.31 7.52 9.26
N ASP A 121 11.84 7.88 10.43
CA ASP A 121 11.95 7.10 11.67
C ASP A 121 10.85 6.03 11.84
N ASP A 122 9.99 5.85 10.83
CA ASP A 122 8.87 4.91 10.79
C ASP A 122 7.85 5.05 11.95
N ASN A 123 7.81 6.20 12.63
CA ASN A 123 6.94 6.41 13.79
C ASN A 123 5.72 7.29 13.51
N LYS A 124 5.64 7.88 12.32
CA LYS A 124 4.53 8.74 11.91
C LYS A 124 4.08 8.44 10.49
N ILE A 125 2.76 8.42 10.27
CA ILE A 125 2.13 8.45 8.96
C ILE A 125 1.41 9.79 8.80
N SER A 126 1.71 10.50 7.71
CA SER A 126 0.99 11.69 7.30
C SER A 126 0.08 11.33 6.12
N ASN A 127 -1.21 11.54 6.26
CA ASN A 127 -2.19 11.38 5.19
C ASN A 127 -2.65 12.75 4.71
N GLU A 128 -2.54 12.96 3.39
CA GLU A 128 -3.19 14.05 2.70
C GLU A 128 -4.41 13.49 1.95
N TYR A 129 -5.61 13.90 2.35
CA TYR A 129 -6.88 13.49 1.75
C TYR A 129 -7.34 14.56 0.76
N ILE A 130 -7.32 14.23 -0.51
CA ILE A 130 -7.76 15.08 -1.62
C ILE A 130 -9.14 14.61 -2.05
N ARG A 131 -10.18 15.40 -1.76
CA ARG A 131 -11.55 15.08 -2.14
C ARG A 131 -11.91 15.67 -3.49
N MET A 132 -12.69 14.94 -4.26
CA MET A 132 -13.13 15.32 -5.59
C MET A 132 -14.64 15.14 -5.74
N ASP A 133 -15.24 15.94 -6.60
CA ASP A 133 -16.61 15.72 -7.08
C ASP A 133 -16.66 14.67 -8.20
N LYS A 134 -17.85 14.39 -8.70
CA LYS A 134 -18.07 13.42 -9.79
C LYS A 134 -17.38 13.77 -11.11
N ASP A 135 -17.02 15.02 -11.30
CA ASP A 135 -16.36 15.54 -12.50
C ASP A 135 -14.82 15.61 -12.33
N GLY A 136 -14.31 15.12 -11.18
CA GLY A 136 -12.88 15.07 -10.86
C GLY A 136 -12.31 16.40 -10.36
N LYS A 137 -13.13 17.41 -10.11
CA LYS A 137 -12.68 18.69 -9.55
C LYS A 137 -12.41 18.55 -8.05
N ILE A 138 -11.26 19.07 -7.60
CA ILE A 138 -10.89 19.06 -6.19
C ILE A 138 -11.84 19.98 -5.41
N THR A 139 -12.48 19.43 -4.38
CA THR A 139 -13.44 20.12 -3.50
C THR A 139 -12.87 20.40 -2.11
N GLY A 140 -11.76 19.78 -1.76
CA GLY A 140 -11.08 20.01 -0.48
C GLY A 140 -9.87 19.15 -0.27
N VAL A 141 -8.97 19.62 0.59
CA VAL A 141 -7.79 18.89 1.04
C VAL A 141 -7.76 18.94 2.57
N THR A 142 -7.53 17.79 3.19
CA THR A 142 -7.35 17.69 4.66
C THR A 142 -6.13 16.85 4.98
N HIS A 143 -5.44 17.21 6.07
CA HIS A 143 -4.25 16.51 6.54
C HIS A 143 -4.56 15.83 7.86
N VAL A 144 -4.15 14.57 8.00
CA VAL A 144 -4.28 13.80 9.24
C VAL A 144 -2.95 13.12 9.53
N THR A 145 -2.52 13.19 10.77
CA THR A 145 -1.31 12.52 11.25
C THR A 145 -1.68 11.34 12.14
N TYR A 146 -1.03 10.23 11.93
CA TYR A 146 -1.11 9.06 12.78
C TYR A 146 0.25 8.77 13.40
N ILE A 147 0.24 8.39 14.67
CA ILE A 147 1.42 8.05 15.44
C ILE A 147 1.42 6.55 15.71
N ARG A 148 2.55 5.91 15.50
CA ARG A 148 2.71 4.48 15.79
C ARG A 148 2.48 4.22 17.26
N ARG A 149 1.55 3.32 17.60
CA ARG A 149 1.35 2.86 18.97
C ARG A 149 2.57 2.04 19.39
N LYS A 150 3.21 2.45 20.47
CA LYS A 150 4.28 1.65 21.09
C LYS A 150 3.69 0.40 21.74
N LYS A 151 4.40 -0.71 21.59
CA LYS A 151 4.05 -1.96 22.27
C LYS A 151 4.33 -1.85 23.78
#